data_fd620194bc65e5b526800506904c0405
#
_entry.id   fd620194bc65e5b526800506904c0405
#
_cell.length_a   1.000
_cell.length_b   1.000
_cell.length_c   1.000
_cell.angle_alpha   90.00
_cell.angle_beta   90.00
_cell.angle_gamma   90.00
#
_symmetry.space_group_name_H-M   'P 1'
#
loop_
_entity.id
_entity.type
_entity.pdbx_description
1 polymer ?
#
loop_
_entity_poly.entity_id
_entity_poly.type
_entity_poly.pdbx_seq_one_letter_code
_entity_poly.pdbx_strand_id
1 'polypeptide(L)'
;MTEFVLNKSFDTEVERTPRVLDCAEMFGLGLDDKTFVLLDGLKLEINDGDVVYITGQSGSGKSTILKELRRLMEEGGKKVCSLNEVTFNDKPILDQIYPESPSLQKTLWLFARVGLSDANLFLRKPEELSDGQRYRFLLAKMIESGADVWIADEFLALLDRVTAKVIAFNMQKVAREFGVTLIVATTHRDMVQDLKPTLYIEKRYREKVMVKEDRSEA
;
A
#
# COMPACT_ATOMS: atom_id res chain seq x y z
N MET A 1 -21.14 3.93 4.44
CA MET A 1 -20.27 5.10 4.14
C MET A 1 -19.63 5.50 5.45
N THR A 2 -18.31 5.44 5.52
CA THR A 2 -17.56 5.78 6.75
C THR A 2 -16.69 6.98 6.46
N GLU A 3 -16.89 8.07 7.22
CA GLU A 3 -16.05 9.28 7.16
C GLU A 3 -14.83 9.08 8.06
N PHE A 4 -13.64 9.28 7.53
CA PHE A 4 -12.36 9.29 8.23
C PHE A 4 -11.82 10.71 8.27
N VAL A 5 -11.43 11.18 9.46
CA VAL A 5 -10.82 12.50 9.66
C VAL A 5 -9.36 12.29 10.07
N LEU A 6 -8.44 12.67 9.19
CA LEU A 6 -7.02 12.48 9.40
C LEU A 6 -6.35 13.77 9.87
N ASN A 7 -5.65 13.67 11.01
CA ASN A 7 -4.83 14.73 11.58
C ASN A 7 -3.45 14.16 11.86
N LYS A 8 -2.39 14.85 11.41
CA LYS A 8 -1.02 14.43 11.70
C LYS A 8 -0.07 15.61 11.74
N SER A 9 0.63 15.74 12.84
CA SER A 9 1.75 16.66 13.00
C SER A 9 2.99 15.91 13.47
N PHE A 10 4.14 16.51 13.24
CA PHE A 10 5.44 16.05 13.72
C PHE A 10 6.14 17.22 14.40
N ASP A 11 6.62 16.97 15.60
CA ASP A 11 7.50 17.89 16.30
C ASP A 11 8.96 17.50 15.97
N THR A 12 9.76 18.47 15.61
CA THR A 12 11.18 18.28 15.36
C THR A 12 11.96 18.92 16.48
N GLU A 13 12.58 18.09 17.32
CA GLU A 13 13.57 18.52 18.29
C GLU A 13 14.98 18.32 17.69
N VAL A 14 15.79 19.35 17.74
CA VAL A 14 17.17 19.25 17.26
C VAL A 14 18.11 19.03 18.45
N GLU A 15 18.71 17.84 18.53
CA GLU A 15 19.72 17.56 19.53
C GLU A 15 20.95 18.44 19.29
N ARG A 16 21.33 19.27 20.29
CA ARG A 16 22.39 20.29 20.19
C ARG A 16 23.75 19.71 20.55
N THR A 17 24.22 18.69 19.83
CA THR A 17 25.58 18.20 19.98
C THR A 17 26.59 19.22 19.42
N PRO A 18 27.88 19.22 19.85
CA PRO A 18 28.88 20.14 19.30
C PRO A 18 28.97 20.12 17.78
N ARG A 19 28.92 18.93 17.15
CA ARG A 19 28.95 18.79 15.69
C ARG A 19 27.72 19.34 14.99
N VAL A 20 26.56 19.25 15.63
CA VAL A 20 25.30 19.82 15.10
C VAL A 20 25.34 21.34 15.17
N LEU A 21 25.88 21.90 16.26
CA LEU A 21 26.07 23.34 16.42
C LEU A 21 27.05 23.90 15.37
N ASP A 22 28.19 23.27 15.20
CA ASP A 22 29.18 23.66 14.19
C ASP A 22 28.57 23.60 12.78
N CYS A 23 27.83 22.55 12.46
CA CYS A 23 27.15 22.41 11.17
C CYS A 23 26.09 23.49 10.97
N ALA A 24 25.30 23.76 11.99
CA ALA A 24 24.26 24.80 11.92
C ALA A 24 24.87 26.19 11.70
N GLU A 25 25.97 26.51 12.38
CA GLU A 25 26.73 27.76 12.21
C GLU A 25 27.31 27.87 10.79
N MET A 26 27.98 26.82 10.29
CA MET A 26 28.54 26.78 8.94
C MET A 26 27.52 27.02 7.82
N PHE A 27 26.28 26.52 7.98
CA PHE A 27 25.25 26.64 6.97
C PHE A 27 24.16 27.67 7.28
N GLY A 28 24.29 28.42 8.39
CA GLY A 28 23.28 29.41 8.80
C GLY A 28 21.92 28.80 9.12
N LEU A 29 21.89 27.60 9.71
CA LEU A 29 20.65 26.89 10.00
C LEU A 29 20.11 27.26 11.37
N GLY A 30 18.82 27.56 11.47
CA GLY A 30 18.13 27.69 12.75
C GLY A 30 17.95 26.34 13.43
N LEU A 31 18.11 26.32 14.76
CA LEU A 31 17.94 25.12 15.60
C LEU A 31 16.67 25.19 16.44
N ASP A 32 15.69 25.94 15.98
CA ASP A 32 14.40 26.04 16.66
C ASP A 32 13.58 24.79 16.47
N ASP A 33 12.94 24.34 17.53
CA ASP A 33 11.96 23.27 17.46
C ASP A 33 10.78 23.73 16.62
N LYS A 34 10.35 22.88 15.69
CA LYS A 34 9.27 23.21 14.76
C LYS A 34 8.24 22.11 14.74
N THR A 35 6.98 22.49 14.85
CA THR A 35 5.84 21.61 14.57
C THR A 35 5.54 21.68 13.07
N PHE A 36 5.62 20.54 12.41
CA PHE A 36 5.23 20.40 11.01
C PHE A 36 3.90 19.69 10.92
N VAL A 37 2.84 20.42 10.51
CA VAL A 37 1.51 19.85 10.28
C VAL A 37 1.48 19.25 8.88
N LEU A 38 1.34 17.92 8.80
CA LEU A 38 1.26 17.19 7.54
C LEU A 38 -0.19 17.06 7.06
N LEU A 39 -1.11 16.78 7.99
CA LEU A 39 -2.54 16.62 7.73
C LEU A 39 -3.30 17.42 8.80
N ASP A 40 -4.24 18.24 8.35
CA ASP A 40 -5.11 19.06 9.19
C ASP A 40 -6.56 18.89 8.73
N GLY A 41 -7.32 18.08 9.47
CA GLY A 41 -8.72 17.84 9.20
C GLY A 41 -9.03 17.24 7.82
N LEU A 42 -8.13 16.43 7.26
CA LEU A 42 -8.38 15.78 5.98
C LEU A 42 -9.54 14.78 6.12
N LYS A 43 -10.66 15.08 5.49
CA LYS A 43 -11.84 14.22 5.47
C LYS A 43 -11.82 13.33 4.24
N LEU A 44 -12.00 12.03 4.45
CA LEU A 44 -12.08 11.02 3.40
C LEU A 44 -13.31 10.14 3.67
N GLU A 45 -14.11 9.91 2.64
CA GLU A 45 -15.22 8.97 2.69
C GLU A 45 -14.80 7.68 1.98
N ILE A 46 -14.71 6.58 2.74
CA ILE A 46 -14.30 5.27 2.21
C ILE A 46 -15.37 4.24 2.56
N ASN A 47 -15.83 3.51 1.55
CA ASN A 47 -16.78 2.41 1.71
C ASN A 47 -16.07 1.06 1.59
N ASP A 48 -16.77 0.01 2.04
CA ASP A 48 -16.30 -1.35 1.80
C ASP A 48 -16.29 -1.63 0.29
N GLY A 49 -15.21 -2.23 -0.19
CA GLY A 49 -14.99 -2.49 -1.61
C GLY A 49 -14.39 -1.33 -2.41
N ASP A 50 -14.17 -0.16 -1.80
CA ASP A 50 -13.51 0.95 -2.49
C ASP A 50 -12.05 0.64 -2.85
N VAL A 51 -11.60 1.23 -3.96
CA VAL A 51 -10.20 1.25 -4.36
C VAL A 51 -9.67 2.66 -4.15
N VAL A 52 -8.78 2.81 -3.16
CA VAL A 52 -8.15 4.08 -2.79
C VAL A 52 -6.73 4.14 -3.34
N TYR A 53 -6.47 5.10 -4.20
CA TYR A 53 -5.17 5.29 -4.82
C TYR A 53 -4.50 6.58 -4.34
N ILE A 54 -3.42 6.43 -3.58
CA ILE A 54 -2.64 7.55 -3.03
C ILE A 54 -1.37 7.72 -3.85
N THR A 55 -1.14 8.91 -4.39
CA THR A 55 0.06 9.21 -5.18
C THR A 55 0.71 10.53 -4.75
N GLY A 56 1.93 10.73 -5.21
CA GLY A 56 2.70 11.95 -4.94
C GLY A 56 4.19 11.70 -4.91
N GLN A 57 4.96 12.75 -4.74
CA GLN A 57 6.42 12.71 -4.70
C GLN A 57 6.93 11.86 -3.51
N SER A 58 8.17 11.36 -3.61
CA SER A 58 8.83 10.75 -2.45
C SER A 58 8.93 11.77 -1.30
N GLY A 59 8.74 11.32 -0.07
CA GLY A 59 8.77 12.20 1.12
C GLY A 59 7.54 13.13 1.27
N SER A 60 6.53 13.04 0.41
CA SER A 60 5.33 13.90 0.52
C SER A 60 4.37 13.53 1.65
N GLY A 61 4.54 12.35 2.28
CA GLY A 61 3.69 11.89 3.38
C GLY A 61 2.65 10.83 3.01
N LYS A 62 2.78 10.18 1.84
CA LYS A 62 1.88 9.09 1.41
C LYS A 62 1.78 7.94 2.43
N SER A 63 2.95 7.45 2.87
CA SER A 63 3.03 6.38 3.88
C SER A 63 2.41 6.79 5.22
N THR A 64 2.42 8.09 5.53
CA THR A 64 1.78 8.62 6.73
C THR A 64 0.26 8.58 6.59
N ILE A 65 -0.28 8.95 5.42
CA ILE A 65 -1.72 8.82 5.13
C ILE A 65 -2.14 7.35 5.24
N LEU A 66 -1.38 6.43 4.65
CA LEU A 66 -1.64 4.99 4.74
C LEU A 66 -1.67 4.49 6.19
N LYS A 67 -0.68 4.86 7.00
CA LYS A 67 -0.59 4.46 8.40
C LYS A 67 -1.76 4.99 9.23
N GLU A 68 -2.17 6.22 8.96
CA GLU A 68 -3.29 6.83 9.68
C GLU A 68 -4.63 6.19 9.27
N LEU A 69 -4.85 5.93 7.98
CA LEU A 69 -6.02 5.20 7.50
C LEU A 69 -6.07 3.78 8.09
N ARG A 70 -4.94 3.07 8.08
CA ARG A 70 -4.84 1.75 8.71
C ARG A 70 -5.30 1.78 10.17
N ARG A 71 -4.72 2.69 10.98
CA ARG A 71 -5.05 2.84 12.40
C ARG A 71 -6.56 3.06 12.60
N LEU A 72 -7.14 3.98 11.83
CA LEU A 72 -8.57 4.31 11.93
C LEU A 72 -9.47 3.13 11.51
N MET A 73 -9.08 2.35 10.51
CA MET A 73 -9.81 1.16 10.08
C MET A 73 -9.72 0.03 11.10
N GLU A 74 -8.54 -0.21 11.70
CA GLU A 74 -8.35 -1.19 12.79
C GLU A 74 -9.14 -0.79 14.03
N GLU A 75 -9.16 0.51 14.41
CA GLU A 75 -9.99 1.04 15.49
C GLU A 75 -11.50 0.90 15.20
N GLY A 76 -11.88 0.98 13.93
CA GLY A 76 -13.24 0.70 13.44
C GLY A 76 -13.60 -0.80 13.39
N GLY A 77 -12.72 -1.70 13.85
CA GLY A 77 -12.94 -3.14 13.90
C GLY A 77 -12.70 -3.88 12.60
N LYS A 78 -12.12 -3.26 11.57
CA LYS A 78 -11.77 -3.92 10.31
C LYS A 78 -10.50 -4.75 10.47
N LYS A 79 -10.49 -5.94 9.88
CA LYS A 79 -9.28 -6.75 9.74
C LYS A 79 -8.44 -6.19 8.59
N VAL A 80 -7.28 -5.64 8.91
CA VAL A 80 -6.37 -5.03 7.92
C VAL A 80 -5.19 -5.96 7.65
N CYS A 81 -4.84 -6.15 6.38
CA CYS A 81 -3.61 -6.81 5.96
C CYS A 81 -2.71 -5.83 5.20
N SER A 82 -1.55 -5.54 5.76
CA SER A 82 -0.53 -4.72 5.11
C SER A 82 0.47 -5.60 4.37
N LEU A 83 0.71 -5.32 3.09
CA LEU A 83 1.65 -6.09 2.27
C LEU A 83 3.05 -6.18 2.88
N ASN A 84 3.51 -5.10 3.52
CA ASN A 84 4.83 -5.03 4.14
C ASN A 84 4.97 -5.91 5.41
N GLU A 85 3.87 -6.40 5.95
CA GLU A 85 3.83 -7.27 7.13
C GLU A 85 3.51 -8.73 6.79
N VAL A 86 3.24 -8.98 5.52
CA VAL A 86 3.03 -10.35 5.03
C VAL A 86 4.34 -11.11 5.11
N THR A 87 4.30 -12.24 5.80
CA THR A 87 5.45 -13.14 5.98
C THR A 87 5.29 -14.42 5.18
N PHE A 88 6.40 -15.08 4.93
CA PHE A 88 6.45 -16.39 4.32
C PHE A 88 7.41 -17.30 5.11
N ASN A 89 7.30 -18.61 4.89
CA ASN A 89 8.17 -19.61 5.48
C ASN A 89 9.06 -20.28 4.41
N ASP A 90 9.90 -21.23 4.82
CA ASP A 90 10.86 -21.94 3.98
C ASP A 90 10.23 -23.18 3.27
N LYS A 91 8.97 -23.10 2.86
CA LYS A 91 8.30 -24.12 2.05
C LYS A 91 8.10 -23.63 0.62
N PRO A 92 7.87 -24.53 -0.35
CA PRO A 92 7.44 -24.13 -1.70
C PRO A 92 6.24 -23.21 -1.65
N ILE A 93 6.16 -22.23 -2.60
CA ILE A 93 5.09 -21.26 -2.57
C ILE A 93 3.70 -21.89 -2.72
N LEU A 94 3.62 -23.04 -3.39
CA LEU A 94 2.38 -23.80 -3.54
C LEU A 94 1.81 -24.23 -2.18
N ASP A 95 2.66 -24.65 -1.26
CA ASP A 95 2.28 -25.16 0.07
C ASP A 95 1.94 -24.05 1.06
N GLN A 96 2.15 -22.80 0.67
CA GLN A 96 1.93 -21.64 1.55
C GLN A 96 0.63 -20.87 1.26
N ILE A 97 -0.10 -21.26 0.21
CA ILE A 97 -1.37 -20.65 -0.18
C ILE A 97 -2.47 -21.70 -0.07
N TYR A 98 -3.46 -21.41 0.76
CA TYR A 98 -4.57 -22.35 1.07
C TYR A 98 -4.09 -23.76 1.42
N PRO A 99 -3.15 -23.95 2.37
CA PRO A 99 -2.51 -25.23 2.67
C PRO A 99 -3.52 -26.30 3.08
N GLU A 100 -4.65 -25.92 3.66
CA GLU A 100 -5.73 -26.84 4.07
C GLU A 100 -6.73 -27.15 2.95
N SER A 101 -6.54 -26.55 1.76
CA SER A 101 -7.46 -26.78 0.65
C SER A 101 -7.20 -28.14 0.01
N PRO A 102 -8.23 -29.00 -0.18
CA PRO A 102 -8.07 -30.29 -0.85
C PRO A 102 -7.79 -30.16 -2.35
N SER A 103 -7.94 -28.96 -2.92
CA SER A 103 -7.81 -28.70 -4.35
C SER A 103 -6.80 -27.57 -4.62
N LEU A 104 -5.88 -27.84 -5.52
CA LEU A 104 -4.92 -26.86 -6.02
C LEU A 104 -5.57 -25.75 -6.88
N GLN A 105 -6.79 -25.99 -7.38
CA GLN A 105 -7.45 -25.06 -8.30
C GLN A 105 -7.54 -23.64 -7.75
N LYS A 106 -7.87 -23.50 -6.47
CA LYS A 106 -7.99 -22.19 -5.81
C LYS A 106 -6.63 -21.48 -5.72
N THR A 107 -5.60 -22.22 -5.36
CA THR A 107 -4.21 -21.71 -5.29
C THR A 107 -3.71 -21.29 -6.67
N LEU A 108 -3.89 -22.12 -7.69
CA LEU A 108 -3.47 -21.81 -9.05
C LEU A 108 -4.24 -20.64 -9.64
N TRP A 109 -5.54 -20.54 -9.37
CA TRP A 109 -6.34 -19.36 -9.73
C TRP A 109 -5.75 -18.08 -9.13
N LEU A 110 -5.41 -18.11 -7.84
CA LEU A 110 -4.84 -16.95 -7.15
C LEU A 110 -3.47 -16.59 -7.72
N PHE A 111 -2.59 -17.58 -7.98
CA PHE A 111 -1.30 -17.32 -8.61
C PHE A 111 -1.45 -16.68 -10.00
N ALA A 112 -2.40 -17.13 -10.79
CA ALA A 112 -2.68 -16.52 -12.08
C ALA A 112 -3.13 -15.05 -11.95
N ARG A 113 -3.94 -14.72 -10.93
CA ARG A 113 -4.40 -13.34 -10.67
C ARG A 113 -3.25 -12.38 -10.35
N VAL A 114 -2.24 -12.85 -9.63
CA VAL A 114 -1.05 -12.05 -9.32
C VAL A 114 0.09 -12.21 -10.36
N GLY A 115 -0.19 -12.89 -11.47
CA GLY A 115 0.76 -13.05 -12.57
C GLY A 115 1.87 -14.08 -12.33
N LEU A 116 1.72 -14.97 -11.36
CA LEU A 116 2.57 -16.14 -11.18
C LEU A 116 1.99 -17.30 -11.99
N SER A 117 2.35 -17.40 -13.29
CA SER A 117 1.79 -18.38 -14.21
C SER A 117 2.77 -19.48 -14.65
N ASP A 118 4.04 -19.37 -14.25
CA ASP A 118 5.04 -20.41 -14.55
C ASP A 118 5.00 -21.50 -13.47
N ALA A 119 4.60 -22.70 -13.88
CA ALA A 119 4.46 -23.86 -12.98
C ALA A 119 5.76 -24.23 -12.26
N ASN A 120 6.94 -23.97 -12.86
CA ASN A 120 8.22 -24.24 -12.21
C ASN A 120 8.42 -23.39 -10.95
N LEU A 121 7.82 -22.20 -10.89
CA LEU A 121 7.91 -21.33 -9.71
C LEU A 121 7.12 -21.90 -8.52
N PHE A 122 6.06 -22.65 -8.76
CA PHE A 122 5.20 -23.17 -7.69
C PHE A 122 5.93 -24.12 -6.74
N LEU A 123 6.95 -24.80 -7.27
CA LEU A 123 7.79 -25.73 -6.54
C LEU A 123 8.98 -25.06 -5.85
N ARG A 124 9.16 -23.76 -6.05
CA ARG A 124 10.28 -23.00 -5.48
C ARG A 124 9.92 -22.42 -4.13
N LYS A 125 10.95 -22.25 -3.29
CA LYS A 125 10.85 -21.48 -2.05
C LYS A 125 10.85 -19.98 -2.35
N PRO A 126 10.28 -19.14 -1.49
CA PRO A 126 10.26 -17.68 -1.71
C PRO A 126 11.64 -17.06 -1.90
N GLU A 127 12.68 -17.61 -1.28
CA GLU A 127 14.06 -17.13 -1.39
C GLU A 127 14.67 -17.37 -2.77
N GLU A 128 14.17 -18.35 -3.50
CA GLU A 128 14.60 -18.70 -4.86
C GLU A 128 13.91 -17.86 -5.94
N LEU A 129 12.94 -17.03 -5.57
CA LEU A 129 12.21 -16.16 -6.46
C LEU A 129 12.96 -14.85 -6.70
N SER A 130 12.84 -14.29 -7.90
CA SER A 130 13.24 -12.90 -8.14
C SER A 130 12.40 -11.94 -7.29
N ASP A 131 12.88 -10.70 -7.07
CA ASP A 131 12.16 -9.71 -6.26
C ASP A 131 10.73 -9.46 -6.78
N GLY A 132 10.56 -9.35 -8.11
CA GLY A 132 9.24 -9.18 -8.71
C GLY A 132 8.33 -10.41 -8.57
N GLN A 133 8.89 -11.64 -8.62
CA GLN A 133 8.14 -12.87 -8.37
C GLN A 133 7.75 -12.98 -6.90
N ARG A 134 8.69 -12.68 -5.99
CA ARG A 134 8.45 -12.67 -4.55
C ARG A 134 7.39 -11.65 -4.17
N TYR A 135 7.46 -10.44 -4.73
CA TYR A 135 6.45 -9.41 -4.53
C TYR A 135 5.04 -9.90 -4.94
N ARG A 136 4.91 -10.55 -6.09
CA ARG A 136 3.64 -11.13 -6.54
C ARG A 136 3.16 -12.26 -5.64
N PHE A 137 4.08 -13.05 -5.10
CA PHE A 137 3.73 -14.06 -4.09
C PHE A 137 3.20 -13.43 -2.80
N LEU A 138 3.80 -12.33 -2.32
CA LEU A 138 3.28 -11.58 -1.17
C LEU A 138 1.88 -11.02 -1.43
N LEU A 139 1.58 -10.55 -2.66
CA LEU A 139 0.22 -10.15 -3.04
C LEU A 139 -0.76 -11.32 -2.95
N ALA A 140 -0.36 -12.53 -3.38
CA ALA A 140 -1.21 -13.71 -3.23
C ALA A 140 -1.50 -14.02 -1.76
N LYS A 141 -0.51 -13.95 -0.88
CA LYS A 141 -0.69 -14.13 0.57
C LYS A 141 -1.56 -13.05 1.19
N MET A 142 -1.45 -11.81 0.75
CA MET A 142 -2.34 -10.72 1.18
C MET A 142 -3.80 -11.02 0.80
N ILE A 143 -4.06 -11.48 -0.42
CA ILE A 143 -5.41 -11.86 -0.88
C ILE A 143 -5.95 -13.03 -0.05
N GLU A 144 -5.10 -14.06 0.20
CA GLU A 144 -5.47 -15.22 1.00
C GLU A 144 -5.83 -14.88 2.45
N SER A 145 -5.31 -13.80 3.01
CA SER A 145 -5.45 -13.43 4.43
C SER A 145 -6.89 -13.33 4.92
N GLY A 146 -7.85 -13.19 4.02
CA GLY A 146 -9.25 -12.96 4.35
C GLY A 146 -9.46 -11.69 5.17
N ALA A 147 -8.65 -10.65 4.93
CA ALA A 147 -8.80 -9.34 5.54
C ALA A 147 -9.88 -8.51 4.82
N ASP A 148 -10.52 -7.60 5.56
CA ASP A 148 -11.51 -6.67 5.01
C ASP A 148 -10.88 -5.53 4.23
N VAL A 149 -9.59 -5.25 4.53
CA VAL A 149 -8.82 -4.15 3.95
C VAL A 149 -7.42 -4.62 3.58
N TRP A 150 -7.01 -4.37 2.34
CA TRP A 150 -5.65 -4.59 1.88
C TRP A 150 -4.91 -3.27 1.71
N ILE A 151 -3.73 -3.18 2.31
CA ILE A 151 -2.89 -1.98 2.23
C ILE A 151 -1.54 -2.32 1.61
N ALA A 152 -1.12 -1.54 0.61
CA ALA A 152 0.20 -1.68 0.01
C ALA A 152 0.88 -0.32 -0.15
N ASP A 153 2.01 -0.12 0.53
CA ASP A 153 2.92 1.01 0.30
C ASP A 153 3.91 0.65 -0.81
N GLU A 154 4.40 1.65 -1.53
CA GLU A 154 5.25 1.47 -2.72
C GLU A 154 4.67 0.46 -3.72
N PHE A 155 3.36 0.50 -3.90
CA PHE A 155 2.60 -0.46 -4.69
C PHE A 155 3.17 -0.62 -6.09
N LEU A 156 3.55 -1.87 -6.43
CA LEU A 156 4.11 -2.31 -7.71
C LEU A 156 5.46 -1.66 -8.11
N ALA A 157 6.16 -1.02 -7.15
CA ALA A 157 7.43 -0.36 -7.44
C ALA A 157 8.55 -1.32 -7.89
N LEU A 158 8.46 -2.61 -7.53
CA LEU A 158 9.43 -3.65 -7.89
C LEU A 158 9.15 -4.32 -9.25
N LEU A 159 8.08 -3.93 -9.96
CA LEU A 159 7.68 -4.55 -11.20
C LEU A 159 8.00 -3.63 -12.39
N ASP A 160 8.30 -4.26 -13.54
CA ASP A 160 8.33 -3.53 -14.81
C ASP A 160 6.95 -2.92 -15.13
N ARG A 161 6.94 -1.91 -15.99
CA ARG A 161 5.77 -1.07 -16.24
C ARG A 161 4.57 -1.84 -16.80
N VAL A 162 4.82 -2.81 -17.67
CA VAL A 162 3.76 -3.59 -18.32
C VAL A 162 3.14 -4.54 -17.29
N THR A 163 3.98 -5.28 -16.58
CA THR A 163 3.55 -6.17 -15.50
C THR A 163 2.80 -5.41 -14.41
N ALA A 164 3.31 -4.24 -14.00
CA ALA A 164 2.65 -3.41 -12.98
C ALA A 164 1.22 -3.04 -13.36
N LYS A 165 0.96 -2.62 -14.61
CA LYS A 165 -0.39 -2.29 -15.08
C LYS A 165 -1.33 -3.49 -15.07
N VAL A 166 -0.86 -4.65 -15.54
CA VAL A 166 -1.64 -5.89 -15.54
C VAL A 166 -2.01 -6.30 -14.11
N ILE A 167 -1.04 -6.23 -13.18
CA ILE A 167 -1.29 -6.58 -11.78
C ILE A 167 -2.22 -5.54 -11.12
N ALA A 168 -2.05 -4.25 -11.38
CA ALA A 168 -2.95 -3.21 -10.89
C ALA A 168 -4.41 -3.49 -11.31
N PHE A 169 -4.62 -3.79 -12.59
CA PHE A 169 -5.93 -4.15 -13.12
C PHE A 169 -6.52 -5.41 -12.49
N ASN A 170 -5.71 -6.44 -12.27
CA ASN A 170 -6.16 -7.66 -11.61
C ASN A 170 -6.49 -7.43 -10.13
N MET A 171 -5.65 -6.68 -9.41
CA MET A 171 -5.84 -6.42 -7.98
C MET A 171 -7.16 -5.68 -7.70
N GLN A 172 -7.49 -4.65 -8.48
CA GLN A 172 -8.76 -3.95 -8.30
C GLN A 172 -9.96 -4.86 -8.60
N LYS A 173 -9.86 -5.76 -9.60
CA LYS A 173 -10.91 -6.73 -9.89
C LYS A 173 -11.12 -7.72 -8.75
N VAL A 174 -10.04 -8.29 -8.24
CA VAL A 174 -10.10 -9.24 -7.12
C VAL A 174 -10.62 -8.56 -5.86
N ALA A 175 -10.19 -7.32 -5.57
CA ALA A 175 -10.69 -6.57 -4.43
C ALA A 175 -12.21 -6.36 -4.51
N ARG A 176 -12.73 -5.94 -5.66
CA ARG A 176 -14.18 -5.79 -5.89
C ARG A 176 -14.94 -7.12 -5.85
N GLU A 177 -14.37 -8.17 -6.44
CA GLU A 177 -14.96 -9.52 -6.42
C GLU A 177 -15.13 -10.04 -4.98
N PHE A 178 -14.20 -9.72 -4.08
CA PHE A 178 -14.24 -10.12 -2.67
C PHE A 178 -14.90 -9.09 -1.75
N GLY A 179 -15.29 -7.92 -2.27
CA GLY A 179 -15.83 -6.82 -1.46
C GLY A 179 -14.80 -6.22 -0.50
N VAL A 180 -13.51 -6.34 -0.80
CA VAL A 180 -12.41 -5.88 0.06
C VAL A 180 -11.98 -4.47 -0.35
N THR A 181 -11.76 -3.60 0.63
CA THR A 181 -11.22 -2.27 0.39
C THR A 181 -9.72 -2.36 0.08
N LEU A 182 -9.30 -1.84 -1.09
CA LEU A 182 -7.90 -1.82 -1.51
C LEU A 182 -7.33 -0.41 -1.38
N ILE A 183 -6.32 -0.20 -0.53
CA ILE A 183 -5.66 1.09 -0.33
C ILE A 183 -4.19 0.97 -0.75
N VAL A 184 -3.81 1.67 -1.79
CA VAL A 184 -2.45 1.61 -2.32
C VAL A 184 -1.80 2.97 -2.40
N ALA A 185 -0.50 3.04 -2.07
CA ALA A 185 0.31 4.22 -2.25
C ALA A 185 1.50 3.94 -3.17
N THR A 186 1.79 4.86 -4.09
CA THR A 186 2.92 4.75 -5.01
C THR A 186 3.36 6.14 -5.50
N THR A 187 4.56 6.24 -6.03
CA THR A 187 5.04 7.43 -6.73
C THR A 187 4.58 7.47 -8.19
N HIS A 188 4.12 6.36 -8.74
CA HIS A 188 3.59 6.28 -10.09
C HIS A 188 2.24 7.00 -10.19
N ARG A 189 1.97 7.69 -11.29
CA ARG A 189 0.73 8.45 -11.52
C ARG A 189 -0.13 7.89 -12.65
N ASP A 190 0.40 6.98 -13.42
CA ASP A 190 -0.19 6.47 -14.67
C ASP A 190 -0.95 5.15 -14.50
N MET A 191 -1.24 4.73 -13.26
CA MET A 191 -2.02 3.52 -12.97
C MET A 191 -3.51 3.80 -12.73
N VAL A 192 -3.97 5.04 -12.88
CA VAL A 192 -5.38 5.43 -12.64
C VAL A 192 -6.33 4.59 -13.50
N GLN A 193 -5.99 4.43 -14.79
CA GLN A 193 -6.83 3.67 -15.73
C GLN A 193 -6.87 2.16 -15.42
N ASP A 194 -5.79 1.62 -14.86
CA ASP A 194 -5.69 0.20 -14.55
C ASP A 194 -6.31 -0.13 -13.18
N LEU A 195 -6.11 0.74 -12.18
CA LEU A 195 -6.68 0.58 -10.84
C LEU A 195 -8.14 1.01 -10.76
N LYS A 196 -8.60 1.93 -11.64
CA LYS A 196 -9.95 2.49 -11.62
C LYS A 196 -10.38 2.89 -10.20
N PRO A 197 -9.63 3.79 -9.53
CA PRO A 197 -9.86 4.08 -8.13
C PRO A 197 -11.20 4.81 -7.93
N THR A 198 -11.94 4.42 -6.89
CA THR A 198 -13.12 5.15 -6.41
C THR A 198 -12.71 6.41 -5.67
N LEU A 199 -11.51 6.41 -5.08
CA LEU A 199 -10.93 7.58 -4.39
C LEU A 199 -9.48 7.76 -4.81
N TYR A 200 -9.18 8.90 -5.44
CA TYR A 200 -7.83 9.29 -5.82
C TYR A 200 -7.33 10.41 -4.93
N ILE A 201 -6.17 10.19 -4.29
CA ILE A 201 -5.55 11.13 -3.35
C ILE A 201 -4.16 11.51 -3.88
N GLU A 202 -3.96 12.78 -4.19
CA GLU A 202 -2.63 13.28 -4.56
C GLU A 202 -2.07 14.16 -3.44
N LYS A 203 -0.92 13.74 -2.88
CA LYS A 203 -0.18 14.51 -1.89
C LYS A 203 1.14 15.00 -2.47
N ARG A 204 1.26 16.31 -2.63
CA ARG A 204 2.51 16.96 -3.02
C ARG A 204 3.25 17.50 -1.80
N TYR A 205 4.56 17.68 -1.97
CA TYR A 205 5.38 18.21 -0.88
C TYR A 205 4.96 19.63 -0.52
N ARG A 206 4.67 19.88 0.76
CA ARG A 206 4.20 21.16 1.31
C ARG A 206 2.89 21.72 0.72
N GLU A 207 2.17 20.97 -0.07
CA GLU A 207 0.86 21.36 -0.59
C GLU A 207 -0.27 20.65 0.17
N LYS A 208 -1.47 21.20 0.05
CA LYS A 208 -2.69 20.54 0.54
C LYS A 208 -2.93 19.26 -0.25
N VAL A 209 -3.57 18.30 0.40
CA VAL A 209 -3.99 17.05 -0.23
C VAL A 209 -5.09 17.35 -1.24
N MET A 210 -4.94 16.84 -2.47
CA MET A 210 -6.03 16.83 -3.45
C MET A 210 -6.74 15.49 -3.38
N VAL A 211 -8.06 15.54 -3.30
CA VAL A 211 -8.93 14.36 -3.31
C VAL A 211 -9.86 14.45 -4.51
N LYS A 212 -9.99 13.34 -5.24
CA LYS A 212 -10.96 13.18 -6.34
C LYS A 212 -11.71 11.88 -6.13
N GLU A 213 -13.01 11.94 -6.22
CA GLU A 213 -13.89 10.78 -6.16
C GLU A 213 -14.42 10.45 -7.54
N ASP A 214 -14.38 9.17 -7.90
CA ASP A 214 -15.02 8.63 -9.09
C ASP A 214 -15.68 7.31 -8.73
N ARG A 215 -16.96 7.36 -8.46
CA ARG A 215 -17.79 6.19 -8.09
C ARG A 215 -18.64 5.68 -9.25
N SER A 216 -18.33 6.07 -10.48
CA SER A 216 -19.12 5.71 -11.66
C SER A 216 -19.04 4.22 -12.03
N GLU A 217 -18.01 3.51 -11.54
CA GLU A 217 -17.80 2.08 -11.81
C GLU A 217 -17.81 1.21 -10.53
N ALA A 218 -18.26 1.77 -9.38
CA ALA A 218 -18.33 1.05 -8.10
C ALA A 218 -19.55 0.15 -8.00
#